data_9847b87efc21f8addde845f51679a05a
#
_entry.id   9847b87efc21f8addde845f51679a05a
#
_cell.length_a   1.000
_cell.length_b   1.000
_cell.length_c   1.000
_cell.angle_alpha   90.00
_cell.angle_beta   90.00
_cell.angle_gamma   90.00
#
_symmetry.space_group_name_H-M   'P 1'
#
loop_
_entity.id
_entity.type
_entity.pdbx_description
1 polymer ?
#
loop_
_entity_poly.entity_id
_entity_poly.type
_entity_poly.pdbx_seq_one_letter_code
_entity_poly.pdbx_strand_id
1 'polypeptide(L)'
;IYDRLVGSEMCIRDSTMGGMTAPIFSGIDSEVRRKSIGHWEALTTAWAAGDANTVNGSAAALAALLPQVNPDPEIYPSSARLSWESWYFRNGNLTLFWLAYGLALAPLLMAVVFQWRGAMRIGLAMFYLAVLLHTFSVGLRWWVSGRWPNSNMFEAVTTAAWFGAFFALVFEMFLPRSPVRGIVALGCLLYTSD
;
A
#
# COMPACT_ATOMS: atom_id res chain seq x y z
N ILE A 1 -8.18 19.99 21.02
CA ILE A 1 -7.68 18.60 21.12
C ILE A 1 -6.99 18.21 19.80
N TYR A 2 -7.48 18.63 18.64
CA TYR A 2 -6.86 18.36 17.33
C TYR A 2 -5.51 19.05 17.15
N ASP A 3 -5.34 20.27 17.64
CA ASP A 3 -4.09 21.03 17.58
C ASP A 3 -2.96 20.45 18.46
N ARG A 4 -3.27 19.59 19.40
CA ARG A 4 -2.26 18.91 20.25
C ARG A 4 -1.82 17.55 19.70
N LEU A 5 -2.60 16.91 18.81
CA LEU A 5 -2.30 15.59 18.26
C LEU A 5 -1.60 15.65 16.91
N VAL A 6 -1.71 16.76 16.20
CA VAL A 6 -0.98 17.05 14.96
C VAL A 6 -0.15 18.30 15.23
N GLY A 7 0.69 18.24 16.26
CA GLY A 7 1.59 19.33 16.57
C GLY A 7 2.48 19.58 15.35
N SER A 8 2.32 20.75 14.73
CA SER A 8 3.23 21.26 13.70
C SER A 8 4.70 21.15 14.14
N GLU A 9 4.94 21.13 15.44
CA GLU A 9 6.23 20.92 16.05
C GLU A 9 6.79 19.49 15.86
N MET A 10 5.93 18.47 15.78
CA MET A 10 6.37 17.09 15.52
C MET A 10 6.84 16.91 14.08
N CYS A 11 6.12 17.44 13.11
CA CYS A 11 6.54 17.43 11.71
C CYS A 11 7.77 18.32 11.44
N ILE A 12 7.87 19.46 12.10
CA ILE A 12 9.03 20.37 11.97
C ILE A 12 10.26 19.79 12.67
N ARG A 13 10.09 19.10 13.79
CA ARG A 13 11.20 18.45 14.51
C ARG A 13 11.77 17.26 13.75
N ASP A 14 10.93 16.49 13.07
CA ASP A 14 11.37 15.38 12.22
C ASP A 14 11.99 15.84 10.89
N SER A 15 11.65 17.05 10.43
CA SER A 15 12.16 17.58 9.17
C SER A 15 13.49 18.33 9.30
N THR A 16 13.91 18.67 10.51
CA THR A 16 15.20 19.33 10.74
C THR A 16 16.25 18.34 11.22
N MET A 17 17.30 18.16 10.43
CA MET A 17 18.48 17.37 10.81
C MET A 17 19.18 17.90 12.09
N GLY A 18 18.80 19.07 12.58
CA GLY A 18 19.20 19.57 13.91
C GLY A 18 18.80 18.64 15.06
N GLY A 19 17.76 17.81 14.86
CA GLY A 19 17.41 16.73 15.79
C GLY A 19 18.40 15.57 15.85
N MET A 20 19.29 15.42 14.86
CA MET A 20 20.34 14.39 14.87
C MET A 20 21.44 14.60 15.95
N THR A 21 21.43 15.73 16.65
CA THR A 21 22.27 15.93 17.84
C THR A 21 21.64 15.34 19.10
N ALA A 22 20.41 14.84 19.03
CA ALA A 22 19.72 14.23 20.16
C ALA A 22 20.41 12.91 20.59
N PRO A 23 20.32 12.55 21.90
CA PRO A 23 20.95 11.31 22.43
C PRO A 23 20.54 10.03 21.71
N ILE A 24 19.37 10.03 21.07
CA ILE A 24 18.83 8.91 20.26
C ILE A 24 19.77 8.51 19.12
N PHE A 25 20.59 9.45 18.61
CA PHE A 25 21.53 9.23 17.52
C PHE A 25 22.96 9.01 17.97
N SER A 26 23.20 8.86 19.28
CA SER A 26 24.53 8.67 19.84
C SER A 26 25.23 7.37 19.40
N GLY A 27 24.48 6.37 18.94
CA GLY A 27 25.01 5.10 18.44
C GLY A 27 25.40 5.09 16.94
N ILE A 28 25.13 6.18 16.21
CA ILE A 28 25.46 6.27 14.79
C ILE A 28 26.91 6.72 14.62
N ASP A 29 27.65 6.08 13.72
CA ASP A 29 29.00 6.49 13.34
C ASP A 29 29.01 7.99 12.99
N SER A 30 29.96 8.70 13.59
CA SER A 30 30.09 10.14 13.43
C SER A 30 30.33 10.59 11.99
N GLU A 31 30.99 9.76 11.19
CA GLU A 31 31.23 10.04 9.77
C GLU A 31 29.98 9.85 8.93
N VAL A 32 29.24 8.76 9.15
CA VAL A 32 27.97 8.50 8.49
C VAL A 32 26.95 9.61 8.80
N ARG A 33 26.87 10.00 10.07
CA ARG A 33 26.04 11.12 10.51
C ARG A 33 26.38 12.42 9.82
N ARG A 34 27.66 12.78 9.76
CA ARG A 34 28.15 14.01 9.11
C ARG A 34 27.82 14.02 7.61
N LYS A 35 28.04 12.90 6.91
CA LYS A 35 27.71 12.76 5.48
C LYS A 35 26.20 12.89 5.25
N SER A 36 25.38 12.27 6.11
CA SER A 36 23.93 12.34 6.00
C SER A 36 23.42 13.78 6.17
N ILE A 37 23.95 14.52 7.15
CA ILE A 37 23.61 15.93 7.34
C ILE A 37 24.01 16.75 6.11
N GLY A 38 25.24 16.59 5.60
CA GLY A 38 25.68 17.34 4.43
C GLY A 38 24.84 17.08 3.17
N HIS A 39 24.46 15.84 2.91
CA HIS A 39 23.57 15.52 1.77
C HIS A 39 22.16 16.04 1.98
N TRP A 40 21.65 16.06 3.22
CA TRP A 40 20.34 16.64 3.53
C TRP A 40 20.33 18.16 3.33
N GLU A 41 21.35 18.87 3.80
CA GLU A 41 21.48 20.31 3.60
C GLU A 41 21.61 20.66 2.11
N ALA A 42 22.41 19.90 1.36
CA ALA A 42 22.51 20.05 -0.09
C ALA A 42 21.18 19.83 -0.79
N LEU A 43 20.40 18.80 -0.39
CA LEU A 43 19.10 18.50 -0.93
C LEU A 43 18.10 19.62 -0.66
N THR A 44 18.02 20.12 0.58
CA THR A 44 17.09 21.19 0.96
C THR A 44 17.43 22.51 0.26
N THR A 45 18.71 22.84 0.15
CA THR A 45 19.17 24.05 -0.54
C THR A 45 18.88 23.97 -2.04
N ALA A 46 19.17 22.83 -2.67
CA ALA A 46 18.91 22.60 -4.09
C ALA A 46 17.40 22.58 -4.40
N TRP A 47 16.60 22.03 -3.48
CA TRP A 47 15.14 22.06 -3.60
C TRP A 47 14.61 23.51 -3.61
N ALA A 48 15.08 24.34 -2.69
CA ALA A 48 14.72 25.76 -2.63
C ALA A 48 15.16 26.54 -3.87
N ALA A 49 16.29 26.14 -4.49
CA ALA A 49 16.82 26.73 -5.72
C ALA A 49 16.17 26.18 -7.00
N GLY A 50 15.36 25.10 -6.93
CA GLY A 50 14.75 24.44 -8.09
C GLY A 50 15.75 23.62 -8.93
N ASP A 51 16.94 23.26 -8.40
CA ASP A 51 17.93 22.45 -9.09
C ASP A 51 17.63 20.96 -8.94
N ALA A 52 16.88 20.42 -9.91
CA ALA A 52 16.49 19.02 -9.94
C ALA A 52 17.67 18.03 -9.99
N ASN A 53 18.80 18.41 -10.62
CA ASN A 53 19.96 17.51 -10.74
C ASN A 53 20.64 17.31 -9.40
N THR A 54 20.89 18.39 -8.67
CA THR A 54 21.48 18.33 -7.32
C THR A 54 20.54 17.67 -6.32
N VAL A 55 19.22 17.90 -6.41
CA VAL A 55 18.20 17.20 -5.60
C VAL A 55 18.29 15.69 -5.81
N ASN A 56 18.25 15.24 -7.06
CA ASN A 56 18.30 13.81 -7.40
C ASN A 56 19.62 13.17 -6.96
N GLY A 57 20.76 13.87 -7.16
CA GLY A 57 22.06 13.41 -6.72
C GLY A 57 22.16 13.26 -5.20
N SER A 58 21.71 14.24 -4.44
CA SER A 58 21.69 14.22 -2.98
C SER A 58 20.74 13.16 -2.42
N ALA A 59 19.56 12.99 -3.04
CA ALA A 59 18.62 11.94 -2.67
C ALA A 59 19.21 10.54 -2.90
N ALA A 60 19.87 10.32 -4.04
CA ALA A 60 20.54 9.04 -4.32
C ALA A 60 21.68 8.76 -3.34
N ALA A 61 22.47 9.78 -2.99
CA ALA A 61 23.55 9.65 -2.00
C ALA A 61 23.01 9.32 -0.61
N LEU A 62 21.92 9.97 -0.18
CA LEU A 62 21.23 9.65 1.07
C LEU A 62 20.69 8.21 1.05
N ALA A 63 20.04 7.78 -0.03
CA ALA A 63 19.54 6.42 -0.16
C ALA A 63 20.64 5.36 -0.04
N ALA A 64 21.86 5.64 -0.52
CA ALA A 64 23.01 4.76 -0.38
C ALA A 64 23.62 4.75 1.05
N LEU A 65 23.46 5.84 1.80
CA LEU A 65 23.98 5.97 3.17
C LEU A 65 23.02 5.40 4.23
N LEU A 66 21.70 5.46 4.01
CA LEU A 66 20.70 5.05 5.00
C LEU A 66 20.89 3.60 5.52
N PRO A 67 21.24 2.60 4.69
CA PRO A 67 21.52 1.25 5.19
C PRO A 67 22.71 1.17 6.16
N GLN A 68 23.62 2.14 6.12
CA GLN A 68 24.82 2.20 6.97
C GLN A 68 24.52 2.85 8.32
N VAL A 69 23.43 3.60 8.43
CA VAL A 69 23.01 4.27 9.66
C VAL A 69 22.60 3.23 10.72
N ASN A 70 21.89 2.20 10.29
CA ASN A 70 21.54 1.08 11.16
C ASN A 70 21.54 -0.22 10.35
N PRO A 71 22.56 -1.07 10.54
CA PRO A 71 22.69 -2.34 9.81
C PRO A 71 21.72 -3.43 10.31
N ASP A 72 20.93 -3.15 11.36
CA ASP A 72 19.96 -4.12 11.89
C ASP A 72 18.84 -4.36 10.88
N PRO A 73 18.69 -5.61 10.38
CA PRO A 73 17.67 -5.95 9.37
C PRO A 73 16.24 -5.86 9.90
N GLU A 74 16.02 -5.80 11.22
CA GLU A 74 14.70 -5.57 11.81
C GLU A 74 14.29 -4.08 11.69
N ILE A 75 15.27 -3.19 11.74
CA ILE A 75 15.04 -1.75 11.69
C ILE A 75 15.12 -1.22 10.26
N TYR A 76 16.12 -1.69 9.49
CA TYR A 76 16.27 -1.29 8.09
C TYR A 76 15.90 -2.43 7.14
N PRO A 77 14.82 -2.29 6.34
CA PRO A 77 14.35 -3.37 5.48
C PRO A 77 15.33 -3.69 4.37
N SER A 78 15.35 -4.94 3.91
CA SER A 78 16.20 -5.38 2.80
C SER A 78 15.91 -4.61 1.51
N SER A 79 16.92 -4.48 0.64
CA SER A 79 16.80 -3.80 -0.66
C SER A 79 15.70 -4.40 -1.53
N ALA A 80 15.48 -5.71 -1.46
CA ALA A 80 14.39 -6.38 -2.15
C ALA A 80 13.02 -5.89 -1.66
N ARG A 81 12.83 -5.76 -0.35
CA ARG A 81 11.59 -5.28 0.26
C ARG A 81 11.31 -3.82 -0.12
N LEU A 82 12.32 -2.96 -0.09
CA LEU A 82 12.21 -1.56 -0.53
C LEU A 82 11.89 -1.45 -2.03
N SER A 83 12.46 -2.31 -2.86
CA SER A 83 12.18 -2.37 -4.30
C SER A 83 10.72 -2.75 -4.56
N TRP A 84 10.19 -3.77 -3.89
CA TRP A 84 8.79 -4.17 -3.98
C TRP A 84 7.84 -3.12 -3.44
N GLU A 85 8.20 -2.44 -2.38
CA GLU A 85 7.44 -1.30 -1.84
C GLU A 85 7.35 -0.16 -2.86
N SER A 86 8.48 0.24 -3.45
CA SER A 86 8.53 1.26 -4.49
C SER A 86 7.70 0.87 -5.71
N TRP A 87 7.77 -0.39 -6.14
CA TRP A 87 6.96 -0.90 -7.24
C TRP A 87 5.47 -0.86 -6.91
N TYR A 88 5.08 -1.27 -5.70
CA TYR A 88 3.69 -1.24 -5.22
C TYR A 88 3.11 0.18 -5.24
N PHE A 89 3.83 1.16 -4.71
CA PHE A 89 3.39 2.56 -4.72
C PHE A 89 3.34 3.15 -6.13
N ARG A 90 4.29 2.82 -7.00
CA ARG A 90 4.31 3.27 -8.40
C ARG A 90 3.10 2.76 -9.19
N ASN A 91 2.58 1.60 -8.84
CA ASN A 91 1.39 1.02 -9.46
C ASN A 91 0.08 1.38 -8.72
N GLY A 92 0.04 2.53 -8.06
CA GLY A 92 -1.17 3.04 -7.41
C GLY A 92 -1.72 2.13 -6.31
N ASN A 93 -0.82 1.53 -5.51
CA ASN A 93 -1.15 0.58 -4.45
C ASN A 93 -1.93 -0.65 -4.93
N LEU A 94 -1.82 -0.99 -6.22
CA LEU A 94 -2.59 -2.06 -6.87
C LEU A 94 -4.11 -1.94 -6.67
N THR A 95 -4.62 -0.71 -6.53
CA THR A 95 -6.06 -0.46 -6.30
C THR A 95 -6.94 -0.81 -7.50
N LEU A 96 -6.35 -1.06 -8.67
CA LEU A 96 -7.07 -1.44 -9.89
C LEU A 96 -7.91 -2.72 -9.76
N PHE A 97 -7.81 -3.47 -8.66
CA PHE A 97 -8.66 -4.63 -8.43
C PHE A 97 -10.15 -4.28 -8.37
N TRP A 98 -10.53 -3.06 -7.95
CA TRP A 98 -11.93 -2.62 -7.96
C TRP A 98 -12.51 -2.60 -9.39
N LEU A 99 -11.68 -2.24 -10.37
CA LEU A 99 -12.08 -2.26 -11.77
C LEU A 99 -12.34 -3.69 -12.26
N ALA A 100 -11.54 -4.65 -11.80
CA ALA A 100 -11.75 -6.07 -12.10
C ALA A 100 -13.08 -6.59 -11.52
N TYR A 101 -13.45 -6.16 -10.31
CA TYR A 101 -14.77 -6.46 -9.74
C TYR A 101 -15.90 -5.81 -10.53
N GLY A 102 -15.76 -4.53 -10.92
CA GLY A 102 -16.73 -3.84 -11.76
C GLY A 102 -16.94 -4.52 -13.11
N LEU A 103 -15.86 -4.97 -13.74
CA LEU A 103 -15.93 -5.71 -15.00
C LEU A 103 -16.56 -7.11 -14.85
N ALA A 104 -16.38 -7.77 -13.70
CA ALA A 104 -17.03 -9.04 -13.41
C ALA A 104 -18.54 -8.90 -13.18
N LEU A 105 -18.96 -7.73 -12.66
CA LEU A 105 -20.36 -7.44 -12.38
C LEU A 105 -21.24 -7.48 -13.63
N ALA A 106 -20.82 -6.88 -14.72
CA ALA A 106 -21.61 -6.78 -15.94
C ALA A 106 -22.07 -8.16 -16.49
N PRO A 107 -21.17 -9.14 -16.73
CA PRO A 107 -21.61 -10.46 -17.18
C PRO A 107 -22.39 -11.22 -16.11
N LEU A 108 -22.15 -11.02 -14.81
CA LEU A 108 -22.94 -11.64 -13.76
C LEU A 108 -24.39 -11.10 -13.74
N LEU A 109 -24.58 -9.78 -13.89
CA LEU A 109 -25.92 -9.19 -14.03
C LEU A 109 -26.63 -9.67 -15.28
N MET A 110 -25.94 -9.72 -16.43
CA MET A 110 -26.51 -10.28 -17.65
C MET A 110 -26.92 -11.76 -17.46
N ALA A 111 -26.12 -12.54 -16.77
CA ALA A 111 -26.42 -13.93 -16.48
C ALA A 111 -27.69 -14.09 -15.63
N VAL A 112 -27.91 -13.19 -14.66
CA VAL A 112 -29.09 -13.21 -13.80
C VAL A 112 -30.34 -12.75 -14.56
N VAL A 113 -30.25 -11.64 -15.31
CA VAL A 113 -31.41 -11.05 -16.02
C VAL A 113 -31.83 -11.94 -17.19
N PHE A 114 -30.89 -12.39 -18.01
CA PHE A 114 -31.18 -13.13 -19.23
C PHE A 114 -31.05 -14.66 -19.08
N GLN A 115 -30.75 -15.15 -17.86
CA GLN A 115 -30.52 -16.58 -17.59
C GLN A 115 -29.47 -17.21 -18.51
N TRP A 116 -28.48 -16.44 -18.95
CA TRP A 116 -27.46 -16.86 -19.89
C TRP A 116 -26.30 -17.56 -19.20
N ARG A 117 -26.21 -18.87 -19.36
CA ARG A 117 -25.18 -19.72 -18.75
C ARG A 117 -23.75 -19.37 -19.16
N GLY A 118 -23.54 -18.86 -20.38
CA GLY A 118 -22.22 -18.42 -20.85
C GLY A 118 -21.73 -17.19 -20.08
N ALA A 119 -22.60 -16.20 -19.93
CA ALA A 119 -22.29 -14.98 -19.15
C ALA A 119 -21.97 -15.31 -17.68
N MET A 120 -22.67 -16.29 -17.09
CA MET A 120 -22.39 -16.76 -15.73
C MET A 120 -20.98 -17.30 -15.59
N ARG A 121 -20.51 -18.14 -16.53
CA ARG A 121 -19.16 -18.72 -16.48
C ARG A 121 -18.09 -17.63 -16.62
N ILE A 122 -18.29 -16.69 -17.55
CA ILE A 122 -17.37 -15.57 -17.78
C ILE A 122 -17.32 -14.69 -16.53
N GLY A 123 -18.47 -14.29 -15.99
CA GLY A 123 -18.55 -13.46 -14.80
C GLY A 123 -17.90 -14.09 -13.58
N LEU A 124 -18.13 -15.38 -13.35
CA LEU A 124 -17.45 -16.12 -12.28
C LEU A 124 -15.94 -16.18 -12.48
N ALA A 125 -15.47 -16.47 -13.69
CA ALA A 125 -14.03 -16.50 -13.98
C ALA A 125 -13.38 -15.15 -13.72
N MET A 126 -14.02 -14.05 -14.13
CA MET A 126 -13.55 -12.70 -13.87
C MET A 126 -13.57 -12.37 -12.37
N PHE A 127 -14.60 -12.81 -11.65
CA PHE A 127 -14.69 -12.63 -10.19
C PHE A 127 -13.57 -13.37 -9.46
N TYR A 128 -13.29 -14.63 -9.81
CA TYR A 128 -12.15 -15.37 -9.24
C TYR A 128 -10.82 -14.66 -9.51
N LEU A 129 -10.62 -14.16 -10.73
CA LEU A 129 -9.43 -13.39 -11.07
C LEU A 129 -9.31 -12.12 -10.21
N ALA A 130 -10.41 -11.39 -10.03
CA ALA A 130 -10.45 -10.19 -9.18
C ALA A 130 -10.08 -10.51 -7.72
N VAL A 131 -10.62 -11.60 -7.15
CA VAL A 131 -10.29 -12.05 -5.80
C VAL A 131 -8.81 -12.43 -5.68
N LEU A 132 -8.24 -13.10 -6.69
CA LEU A 132 -6.81 -13.42 -6.72
C LEU A 132 -5.93 -12.17 -6.73
N LEU A 133 -6.24 -11.19 -7.59
CA LEU A 133 -5.51 -9.93 -7.66
C LEU A 133 -5.60 -9.16 -6.33
N HIS A 134 -6.78 -9.13 -5.73
CA HIS A 134 -6.98 -8.49 -4.43
C HIS A 134 -6.21 -9.20 -3.31
N THR A 135 -6.25 -10.53 -3.27
CA THR A 135 -5.46 -11.35 -2.33
C THR A 135 -3.97 -11.09 -2.48
N PHE A 136 -3.48 -11.00 -3.71
CA PHE A 136 -2.09 -10.65 -3.99
C PHE A 136 -1.75 -9.25 -3.46
N SER A 137 -2.62 -8.26 -3.67
CA SER A 137 -2.42 -6.88 -3.18
C SER A 137 -2.35 -6.82 -1.65
N VAL A 138 -3.29 -7.47 -0.94
CA VAL A 138 -3.31 -7.52 0.53
C VAL A 138 -2.10 -8.30 1.06
N GLY A 139 -1.76 -9.43 0.45
CA GLY A 139 -0.59 -10.24 0.82
C GLY A 139 0.73 -9.52 0.62
N LEU A 140 0.88 -8.81 -0.50
CA LEU A 140 2.07 -7.99 -0.77
C LEU A 140 2.18 -6.85 0.24
N ARG A 141 1.08 -6.19 0.56
CA ARG A 141 1.05 -5.12 1.57
C ARG A 141 1.44 -5.66 2.95
N TRP A 142 0.93 -6.81 3.33
CA TRP A 142 1.30 -7.46 4.59
C TRP A 142 2.80 -7.78 4.64
N TRP A 143 3.32 -8.39 3.56
CA TRP A 143 4.74 -8.73 3.50
C TRP A 143 5.64 -7.49 3.54
N VAL A 144 5.29 -6.43 2.80
CA VAL A 144 6.07 -5.18 2.74
C VAL A 144 6.01 -4.45 4.09
N SER A 145 4.85 -4.33 4.71
CA SER A 145 4.72 -3.60 5.98
C SER A 145 5.27 -4.38 7.20
N GLY A 146 5.44 -5.71 7.08
CA GLY A 146 5.87 -6.57 8.18
C GLY A 146 4.86 -6.71 9.32
N ARG A 147 3.66 -6.15 9.15
CA ARG A 147 2.57 -6.16 10.12
C ARG A 147 1.24 -6.38 9.40
N TRP A 148 0.22 -6.76 10.14
CA TRP A 148 -1.12 -6.91 9.58
C TRP A 148 -1.60 -5.56 8.98
N PRO A 149 -2.12 -5.54 7.73
CA PRO A 149 -2.52 -4.32 7.05
C PRO A 149 -3.86 -3.81 7.59
N ASN A 150 -3.85 -3.12 8.72
CA ASN A 150 -5.03 -2.53 9.37
C ASN A 150 -4.67 -1.27 10.19
N SER A 151 -3.59 -0.60 9.84
CA SER A 151 -3.08 0.51 10.65
C SER A 151 -3.57 1.88 10.18
N ASN A 152 -4.09 1.97 8.98
CA ASN A 152 -4.71 3.19 8.46
C ASN A 152 -6.07 2.87 7.83
N MET A 153 -6.87 3.91 7.61
CA MET A 153 -8.22 3.78 7.08
C MET A 153 -8.25 3.06 5.72
N PHE A 154 -7.30 3.36 4.84
CA PHE A 154 -7.19 2.71 3.54
C PHE A 154 -6.92 1.20 3.67
N GLU A 155 -5.98 0.82 4.52
CA GLU A 155 -5.68 -0.59 4.78
C GLU A 155 -6.87 -1.33 5.38
N ALA A 156 -7.57 -0.70 6.33
CA ALA A 156 -8.75 -1.28 6.99
C ALA A 156 -9.87 -1.54 5.99
N VAL A 157 -10.21 -0.56 5.15
CA VAL A 157 -11.26 -0.67 4.12
C VAL A 157 -10.90 -1.74 3.09
N THR A 158 -9.66 -1.72 2.59
CA THR A 158 -9.18 -2.70 1.61
C THR A 158 -9.23 -4.12 2.17
N THR A 159 -8.79 -4.31 3.42
CA THR A 159 -8.81 -5.63 4.08
C THR A 159 -10.23 -6.09 4.37
N ALA A 160 -11.13 -5.20 4.78
CA ALA A 160 -12.54 -5.53 5.00
C ALA A 160 -13.22 -5.94 3.69
N ALA A 161 -12.98 -5.23 2.59
CA ALA A 161 -13.46 -5.59 1.26
C ALA A 161 -12.93 -6.95 0.80
N TRP A 162 -11.67 -7.27 1.09
CA TRP A 162 -11.08 -8.57 0.81
C TRP A 162 -11.77 -9.70 1.58
N PHE A 163 -12.05 -9.52 2.87
CA PHE A 163 -12.82 -10.49 3.65
C PHE A 163 -14.22 -10.70 3.05
N GLY A 164 -14.92 -9.62 2.67
CA GLY A 164 -16.22 -9.72 2.02
C GLY A 164 -16.17 -10.55 0.74
N ALA A 165 -15.20 -10.29 -0.12
CA ALA A 165 -14.98 -11.07 -1.36
C ALA A 165 -14.63 -12.53 -1.08
N PHE A 166 -13.79 -12.79 -0.07
CA PHE A 166 -13.40 -14.13 0.33
C PHE A 166 -14.61 -14.93 0.86
N PHE A 167 -15.42 -14.35 1.73
CA PHE A 167 -16.64 -15.01 2.21
C PHE A 167 -17.64 -15.26 1.08
N ALA A 168 -17.79 -14.31 0.15
CA ALA A 168 -18.63 -14.52 -1.02
C ALA A 168 -18.17 -15.72 -1.86
N LEU A 169 -16.85 -15.87 -2.04
CA LEU A 169 -16.26 -17.01 -2.75
C LEU A 169 -16.50 -18.32 -2.00
N VAL A 170 -16.34 -18.33 -0.67
CA VAL A 170 -16.62 -19.49 0.17
C VAL A 170 -18.11 -19.89 0.07
N PHE A 171 -19.02 -18.94 0.15
CA PHE A 171 -20.44 -19.20 -0.01
C PHE A 171 -20.77 -19.75 -1.40
N GLU A 172 -20.14 -19.22 -2.48
CA GLU A 172 -20.32 -19.74 -3.83
C GLU A 172 -19.87 -21.21 -3.94
N MET A 173 -18.84 -21.60 -3.19
CA MET A 173 -18.30 -22.96 -3.24
C MET A 173 -19.15 -23.96 -2.45
N PHE A 174 -19.72 -23.58 -1.32
CA PHE A 174 -20.43 -24.48 -0.40
C PHE A 174 -21.94 -24.51 -0.57
N LEU A 175 -22.58 -23.46 -1.07
CA LEU A 175 -24.03 -23.47 -1.28
C LEU A 175 -24.40 -23.85 -2.71
N PRO A 176 -25.15 -24.95 -2.92
CA PRO A 176 -25.49 -25.37 -4.29
C PRO A 176 -26.54 -24.44 -4.95
N ARG A 177 -26.18 -23.89 -6.07
CA ARG A 177 -27.00 -23.43 -7.21
C ARG A 177 -28.22 -22.52 -7.00
N SER A 178 -28.12 -21.38 -6.34
CA SER A 178 -29.14 -20.35 -6.51
C SER A 178 -28.60 -19.07 -7.20
N PRO A 179 -29.36 -18.42 -8.11
CA PRO A 179 -28.90 -17.28 -8.89
C PRO A 179 -28.67 -15.99 -8.06
N VAL A 180 -29.04 -15.99 -6.80
CA VAL A 180 -28.98 -14.84 -5.88
C VAL A 180 -27.56 -14.55 -5.37
N ARG A 181 -26.62 -15.45 -5.58
CA ARG A 181 -25.30 -15.47 -4.93
C ARG A 181 -24.35 -14.41 -5.43
N GLY A 182 -24.26 -14.22 -6.74
CA GLY A 182 -23.43 -13.17 -7.32
C GLY A 182 -23.85 -11.76 -6.90
N ILE A 183 -25.15 -11.58 -6.66
CA ILE A 183 -25.74 -10.30 -6.24
C ILE A 183 -25.40 -9.99 -4.79
N VAL A 184 -25.45 -10.98 -3.89
CA VAL A 184 -25.11 -10.79 -2.47
C VAL A 184 -23.61 -10.49 -2.30
N ALA A 185 -22.75 -11.24 -3.00
CA ALA A 185 -21.33 -11.02 -3.00
C ALA A 185 -20.97 -9.62 -3.51
N LEU A 186 -21.65 -9.17 -4.55
CA LEU A 186 -21.44 -7.88 -5.16
C LEU A 186 -22.02 -6.73 -4.33
N GLY A 187 -23.16 -6.93 -3.69
CA GLY A 187 -23.76 -5.96 -2.78
C GLY A 187 -22.84 -5.63 -1.60
N CYS A 188 -22.18 -6.65 -1.04
CA CYS A 188 -21.19 -6.45 0.03
C CYS A 188 -19.96 -5.66 -0.47
N LEU A 189 -19.49 -5.89 -1.71
CA LEU A 189 -18.33 -5.19 -2.27
C LEU A 189 -18.64 -3.73 -2.62
N LEU A 190 -19.83 -3.45 -3.15
CA LEU A 190 -20.25 -2.07 -3.45
C LEU A 190 -20.49 -1.26 -2.18
N TYR A 191 -20.98 -1.87 -1.12
CA TYR A 191 -21.21 -1.20 0.17
C TYR A 191 -19.90 -0.82 0.89
N THR A 192 -18.79 -1.50 0.60
CA THR A 192 -17.49 -1.22 1.21
C THR A 192 -16.61 -0.27 0.38
N SER A 193 -17.08 0.17 -0.81
CA SER A 193 -16.31 1.06 -1.70
C SER A 193 -16.69 2.54 -1.58
N ASP A 194 -17.70 2.89 -0.78
CA ASP A 194 -18.09 4.26 -0.42
C ASP A 194 -17.39 4.67 0.90
#